data_e43c4e97d05f567cf2df29d7e6485556
#
_entry.id   e43c4e97d05f567cf2df29d7e6485556
#
_cell.length_a   1.000
_cell.length_b   1.000
_cell.length_c   1.000
_cell.angle_alpha   90.00
_cell.angle_beta   90.00
_cell.angle_gamma   90.00
#
_symmetry.space_group_name_H-M   'P 1'
#
loop_
_entity.id
_entity.type
_entity.pdbx_description
1 polymer ?
#
loop_
_entity_poly.entity_id
_entity_poly.type
_entity_poly.pdbx_seq_one_letter_code
_entity_poly.pdbx_strand_id
1 'polypeptide(L)'
;MNPGHRRRPRFVQLGRRYVRRTLALSLDGVYVAGLEAARRVARERPVILAANHVAWWDSFLVVALDEALGTEGYALMDAASVQQMPYFAWLGALPLNRAAPRPVLREAAALLDRPLRAVWIFPSGGHRPAHLRPLGFQAGVRLLTRLAPEAAVLPVAIQYAFAENQAPAAWVDIGAPVLVEDVEPAVETGLARIDSVLIGKASAFALLVQAKKRRPDQGLGARVLARLRG
;
A
#
# COMPACT_ATOMS: atom_id res chain seq x y z
N MET A 1 16.80 -20.89 -7.59
CA MET A 1 16.36 -19.84 -6.63
C MET A 1 17.19 -18.59 -6.89
N ASN A 2 16.58 -17.51 -7.34
CA ASN A 2 17.29 -16.28 -7.69
C ASN A 2 17.71 -15.55 -6.40
N PRO A 3 18.99 -15.30 -6.12
CA PRO A 3 19.46 -14.76 -4.83
C PRO A 3 18.99 -13.32 -4.52
N GLY A 4 18.36 -12.65 -5.48
CA GLY A 4 17.83 -11.27 -5.32
C GLY A 4 16.58 -11.13 -4.45
N HIS A 5 15.86 -12.20 -4.16
CA HIS A 5 14.56 -12.16 -3.49
C HIS A 5 14.62 -12.32 -1.96
N ARG A 6 15.80 -12.32 -1.35
CA ARG A 6 15.90 -12.49 0.10
C ARG A 6 15.64 -11.18 0.81
N ARG A 7 14.40 -11.03 1.30
CA ARG A 7 14.05 -10.03 2.30
C ARG A 7 15.08 -10.06 3.44
N ARG A 8 15.71 -8.91 3.73
CA ARG A 8 16.76 -8.79 4.75
C ARG A 8 16.22 -8.13 6.00
N PRO A 9 16.04 -8.84 7.13
CA PRO A 9 15.35 -8.29 8.32
C PRO A 9 15.93 -6.97 8.85
N ARG A 10 17.24 -6.83 8.90
CA ARG A 10 17.90 -5.56 9.33
C ARG A 10 17.62 -4.41 8.35
N PHE A 11 17.60 -4.70 7.05
CA PHE A 11 17.29 -3.71 6.03
C PHE A 11 15.82 -3.31 6.05
N VAL A 12 14.92 -4.26 6.33
CA VAL A 12 13.49 -3.99 6.47
C VAL A 12 13.23 -3.00 7.60
N GLN A 13 13.88 -3.13 8.76
CA GLN A 13 13.70 -2.18 9.86
C GLN A 13 14.21 -0.78 9.50
N LEU A 14 15.36 -0.70 8.84
CA LEU A 14 15.89 0.58 8.36
C LEU A 14 14.98 1.20 7.29
N GLY A 15 14.50 0.40 6.36
CA GLY A 15 13.55 0.79 5.32
C GLY A 15 12.22 1.29 5.90
N ARG A 16 11.68 0.63 6.93
CA ARG A 16 10.45 1.07 7.64
C ARG A 16 10.64 2.48 8.24
N ARG A 17 11.76 2.74 8.91
CA ARG A 17 12.07 4.06 9.47
C ARG A 17 12.18 5.13 8.38
N TYR A 18 12.87 4.81 7.29
CA TYR A 18 13.00 5.69 6.14
C TYR A 18 11.64 6.00 5.51
N VAL A 19 10.83 4.97 5.23
CA VAL A 19 9.50 5.09 4.65
C VAL A 19 8.59 5.94 5.53
N ARG A 20 8.49 5.66 6.84
CA ARG A 20 7.67 6.47 7.76
C ARG A 20 8.09 7.94 7.79
N ARG A 21 9.42 8.20 7.82
CA ARG A 21 9.93 9.56 7.77
C ARG A 21 9.58 10.26 6.46
N THR A 22 9.71 9.54 5.34
CA THR A 22 9.44 10.09 4.01
C THR A 22 7.95 10.39 3.84
N LEU A 23 7.06 9.46 4.22
CA LEU A 23 5.61 9.70 4.22
C LEU A 23 5.23 10.89 5.09
N ALA A 24 5.78 10.98 6.32
CA ALA A 24 5.52 12.10 7.24
C ALA A 24 6.01 13.46 6.73
N LEU A 25 7.01 13.49 5.83
CA LEU A 25 7.54 14.72 5.24
C LEU A 25 6.83 15.11 3.94
N SER A 26 6.24 14.13 3.24
CA SER A 26 5.70 14.33 1.89
C SER A 26 4.18 14.37 1.85
N LEU A 27 3.51 13.72 2.80
CA LEU A 27 2.05 13.66 2.89
C LEU A 27 1.54 14.46 4.09
N ASP A 28 0.30 14.90 4.01
CA ASP A 28 -0.41 15.54 5.13
C ASP A 28 -0.91 14.53 6.18
N GLY A 29 -0.72 13.26 5.92
CA GLY A 29 -1.03 12.15 6.81
C GLY A 29 -1.33 10.89 6.02
N VAL A 30 -1.34 9.76 6.73
CA VAL A 30 -1.84 8.48 6.21
C VAL A 30 -2.95 8.03 7.14
N TYR A 31 -4.15 7.91 6.62
CA TYR A 31 -5.36 7.52 7.34
C TYR A 31 -5.79 6.13 6.89
N VAL A 32 -6.10 5.25 7.84
CA VAL A 32 -6.44 3.84 7.55
C VAL A 32 -7.71 3.42 8.26
N ALA A 33 -8.64 2.80 7.53
CA ALA A 33 -9.77 2.07 8.06
C ALA A 33 -9.55 0.56 7.91
N GLY A 34 -10.23 -0.26 8.74
CA GLY A 34 -10.19 -1.72 8.67
C GLY A 34 -8.93 -2.39 9.21
N LEU A 35 -7.92 -1.64 9.68
CA LEU A 35 -6.62 -2.16 10.09
C LEU A 35 -6.71 -3.25 11.17
N GLU A 36 -7.51 -3.07 12.21
CA GLU A 36 -7.62 -4.05 13.32
C GLU A 36 -8.33 -5.34 12.88
N ALA A 37 -9.32 -5.25 12.00
CA ALA A 37 -9.96 -6.42 11.42
C ALA A 37 -8.97 -7.19 10.53
N ALA A 38 -8.23 -6.49 9.69
CA ALA A 38 -7.20 -7.10 8.83
C ALA A 38 -6.08 -7.76 9.65
N ARG A 39 -5.66 -7.16 10.79
CA ARG A 39 -4.71 -7.77 11.73
C ARG A 39 -5.20 -9.10 12.29
N ARG A 40 -6.48 -9.18 12.68
CA ARG A 40 -7.07 -10.43 13.18
C ARG A 40 -6.99 -11.52 12.12
N VAL A 41 -7.43 -11.23 10.90
CA VAL A 41 -7.35 -12.17 9.77
C VAL A 41 -5.90 -12.62 9.52
N ALA A 42 -4.94 -11.70 9.49
CA ALA A 42 -3.54 -12.00 9.23
C ALA A 42 -2.90 -12.89 10.32
N ARG A 43 -3.39 -12.82 11.57
CA ARG A 43 -2.96 -13.72 12.66
C ARG A 43 -3.50 -15.13 12.54
N GLU A 44 -4.60 -15.33 11.85
CA GLU A 44 -5.26 -16.63 11.69
C GLU A 44 -4.78 -17.36 10.43
N ARG A 45 -4.50 -16.60 9.35
CA ARG A 45 -4.13 -17.16 8.05
C ARG A 45 -3.30 -16.17 7.21
N PRO A 46 -2.55 -16.65 6.18
CA PRO A 46 -1.86 -15.74 5.27
C PRO A 46 -2.86 -14.87 4.51
N VAL A 47 -2.42 -13.71 4.04
CA VAL A 47 -3.30 -12.74 3.37
C VAL A 47 -2.76 -12.30 2.01
N ILE A 48 -3.65 -12.16 1.05
CA ILE A 48 -3.42 -11.49 -0.23
C ILE A 48 -4.09 -10.13 -0.13
N LEU A 49 -3.32 -9.04 -0.19
CA LEU A 49 -3.86 -7.70 -0.21
C LEU A 49 -3.93 -7.22 -1.66
N ALA A 50 -5.14 -7.10 -2.19
CA ALA A 50 -5.40 -6.69 -3.57
C ALA A 50 -5.84 -5.23 -3.60
N ALA A 51 -4.98 -4.35 -4.12
CA ALA A 51 -5.17 -2.91 -4.08
C ALA A 51 -5.31 -2.29 -5.49
N ASN A 52 -6.07 -1.20 -5.60
CA ASN A 52 -5.94 -0.31 -6.75
C ASN A 52 -4.58 0.40 -6.71
N HIS A 53 -4.06 0.83 -7.87
CA HIS A 53 -2.73 1.43 -7.97
C HIS A 53 -2.85 2.86 -8.48
N VAL A 54 -2.60 3.84 -7.62
CA VAL A 54 -2.87 5.25 -7.89
C VAL A 54 -1.59 6.05 -8.15
N ALA A 55 -0.56 5.81 -7.33
CA ALA A 55 0.62 6.65 -7.32
C ALA A 55 1.89 5.87 -6.96
N TRP A 56 3.03 6.47 -7.26
CA TRP A 56 4.33 5.97 -6.84
C TRP A 56 4.44 5.75 -5.31
N TRP A 57 3.72 6.53 -4.52
CA TRP A 57 3.67 6.43 -3.06
C TRP A 57 3.07 5.12 -2.55
N ASP A 58 2.32 4.37 -3.37
CA ASP A 58 1.68 3.11 -2.96
C ASP A 58 2.72 2.09 -2.48
N SER A 59 3.92 2.07 -3.07
CA SER A 59 5.02 1.20 -2.62
C SER A 59 5.49 1.53 -1.20
N PHE A 60 5.42 2.79 -0.79
CA PHE A 60 5.74 3.23 0.58
C PHE A 60 4.59 2.91 1.54
N LEU A 61 3.33 3.06 1.08
CA LEU A 61 2.16 2.65 1.86
C LEU A 61 2.20 1.16 2.17
N VAL A 62 2.56 0.30 1.21
CA VAL A 62 2.73 -1.14 1.43
C VAL A 62 3.66 -1.42 2.60
N VAL A 63 4.84 -0.81 2.64
CA VAL A 63 5.82 -1.01 3.73
C VAL A 63 5.28 -0.53 5.09
N ALA A 64 4.58 0.62 5.11
CA ALA A 64 4.00 1.17 6.34
C ALA A 64 2.81 0.33 6.84
N LEU A 65 1.98 -0.18 5.92
CA LEU A 65 0.85 -1.04 6.24
C LEU A 65 1.29 -2.43 6.69
N ASP A 66 2.33 -3.03 6.08
CA ASP A 66 2.90 -4.29 6.57
C ASP A 66 3.44 -4.17 8.00
N GLU A 67 4.08 -3.05 8.33
CA GLU A 67 4.51 -2.77 9.69
C GLU A 67 3.30 -2.68 10.63
N ALA A 68 2.28 -1.96 10.22
CA ALA A 68 1.06 -1.78 11.00
C ALA A 68 0.26 -3.08 11.16
N LEU A 69 0.17 -3.90 10.13
CA LEU A 69 -0.47 -5.23 10.18
C LEU A 69 0.33 -6.24 11.01
N GLY A 70 1.64 -6.00 11.20
CA GLY A 70 2.55 -6.96 11.82
C GLY A 70 2.91 -8.11 10.90
N THR A 71 2.79 -7.93 9.58
CA THR A 71 3.03 -8.98 8.59
C THR A 71 4.46 -8.99 8.06
N GLU A 72 4.86 -10.15 7.58
CA GLU A 72 6.00 -10.32 6.70
C GLU A 72 5.50 -10.20 5.26
N GLY A 73 5.46 -8.95 4.76
CA GLY A 73 4.90 -8.61 3.47
C GLY A 73 5.87 -8.77 2.32
N TYR A 74 5.34 -9.16 1.18
CA TYR A 74 5.96 -9.20 -0.12
C TYR A 74 5.06 -8.46 -1.12
N ALA A 75 5.63 -7.83 -2.15
CA ALA A 75 4.84 -7.08 -3.13
C ALA A 75 5.27 -7.45 -4.55
N LEU A 76 4.30 -7.76 -5.40
CA LEU A 76 4.54 -7.91 -6.83
C LEU A 76 4.84 -6.53 -7.43
N MET A 77 6.02 -6.36 -7.99
CA MET A 77 6.51 -5.11 -8.56
C MET A 77 7.08 -5.37 -9.96
N ASP A 78 6.86 -4.44 -10.88
CA ASP A 78 7.41 -4.54 -12.24
C ASP A 78 8.92 -4.83 -12.22
N ALA A 79 9.38 -5.79 -13.03
CA ALA A 79 10.76 -6.26 -13.02
C ALA A 79 11.76 -5.15 -13.38
N ALA A 80 11.39 -4.25 -14.32
CA ALA A 80 12.25 -3.11 -14.69
C ALA A 80 12.39 -2.14 -13.52
N SER A 81 11.31 -1.91 -12.76
CA SER A 81 11.34 -1.05 -11.56
C SER A 81 12.23 -1.65 -10.46
N VAL A 82 12.19 -2.98 -10.25
CA VAL A 82 13.08 -3.64 -9.27
C VAL A 82 14.55 -3.58 -9.73
N GLN A 83 14.84 -3.65 -11.04
CA GLN A 83 16.20 -3.48 -11.57
C GLN A 83 16.73 -2.06 -11.34
N GLN A 84 15.90 -1.04 -11.55
CA GLN A 84 16.28 0.36 -11.31
C GLN A 84 16.46 0.68 -9.82
N MET A 85 15.69 0.02 -8.95
CA MET A 85 15.67 0.26 -7.51
C MET A 85 15.83 -1.07 -6.73
N PRO A 86 17.04 -1.69 -6.76
CA PRO A 86 17.25 -3.05 -6.25
C PRO A 86 17.02 -3.18 -4.72
N TYR A 87 17.04 -2.08 -3.99
CA TYR A 87 16.73 -2.08 -2.55
C TYR A 87 15.29 -2.52 -2.25
N PHE A 88 14.35 -2.39 -3.19
CA PHE A 88 12.99 -2.91 -3.01
C PHE A 88 12.96 -4.45 -2.87
N ALA A 89 13.85 -5.16 -3.54
CA ALA A 89 13.97 -6.61 -3.36
C ALA A 89 14.33 -7.00 -1.91
N TRP A 90 15.16 -6.18 -1.24
CA TRP A 90 15.50 -6.41 0.18
C TRP A 90 14.35 -6.09 1.13
N LEU A 91 13.38 -5.29 0.69
CA LEU A 91 12.13 -5.00 1.40
C LEU A 91 11.03 -6.04 1.14
N GLY A 92 11.21 -6.93 0.15
CA GLY A 92 10.25 -7.96 -0.18
C GLY A 92 9.57 -7.81 -1.55
N ALA A 93 10.07 -6.93 -2.43
CA ALA A 93 9.54 -6.84 -3.78
C ALA A 93 9.90 -8.09 -4.59
N LEU A 94 8.89 -8.65 -5.27
CA LEU A 94 9.00 -9.79 -6.18
C LEU A 94 8.91 -9.26 -7.63
N PRO A 95 9.97 -9.44 -8.46
CA PRO A 95 9.99 -8.87 -9.80
C PRO A 95 9.03 -9.59 -10.73
N LEU A 96 7.98 -8.90 -11.13
CA LEU A 96 6.94 -9.37 -12.03
C LEU A 96 7.31 -9.08 -13.49
N ASN A 97 7.51 -10.13 -14.26
CA ASN A 97 7.49 -10.05 -15.72
C ASN A 97 6.04 -10.20 -16.19
N ARG A 98 5.45 -9.14 -16.74
CA ARG A 98 4.04 -9.12 -17.17
C ARG A 98 3.77 -10.05 -18.36
N ALA A 99 4.77 -10.30 -19.22
CA ALA A 99 4.63 -11.23 -20.34
C ALA A 99 4.62 -12.70 -19.88
N ALA A 100 5.23 -12.99 -18.70
CA ALA A 100 5.30 -14.33 -18.13
C ALA A 100 5.09 -14.28 -16.61
N PRO A 101 3.86 -13.99 -16.11
CA PRO A 101 3.62 -13.76 -14.68
C PRO A 101 3.61 -15.04 -13.84
N ARG A 102 3.37 -16.22 -14.44
CA ARG A 102 3.18 -17.47 -13.72
C ARG A 102 4.32 -17.86 -12.77
N PRO A 103 5.61 -17.74 -13.13
CA PRO A 103 6.71 -18.12 -12.23
C PRO A 103 6.69 -17.32 -10.92
N VAL A 104 6.60 -15.97 -11.00
CA VAL A 104 6.60 -15.12 -9.80
C VAL A 104 5.31 -15.27 -8.98
N LEU A 105 4.16 -15.56 -9.61
CA LEU A 105 2.92 -15.83 -8.88
C LEU A 105 3.00 -17.17 -8.11
N ARG A 106 3.67 -18.20 -8.64
CA ARG A 106 3.96 -19.43 -7.90
C ARG A 106 4.92 -19.18 -6.73
N GLU A 107 5.94 -18.35 -6.94
CA GLU A 107 6.84 -17.94 -5.87
C GLU A 107 6.10 -17.17 -4.78
N ALA A 108 5.27 -16.19 -5.16
CA ALA A 108 4.44 -15.43 -4.23
C ALA A 108 3.47 -16.33 -3.44
N ALA A 109 2.84 -17.31 -4.10
CA ALA A 109 1.97 -18.28 -3.45
C ALA A 109 2.73 -19.16 -2.45
N ALA A 110 3.95 -19.59 -2.78
CA ALA A 110 4.78 -20.39 -1.88
C ALA A 110 5.22 -19.63 -0.63
N LEU A 111 5.21 -18.28 -0.66
CA LEU A 111 5.50 -17.43 0.49
C LEU A 111 4.29 -17.30 1.43
N LEU A 112 3.08 -17.64 0.98
CA LEU A 112 1.84 -17.63 1.77
C LEU A 112 1.65 -18.95 2.52
N ASP A 113 2.68 -19.42 3.20
CA ASP A 113 2.78 -20.74 3.84
C ASP A 113 2.32 -20.78 5.30
N ARG A 114 2.04 -19.63 5.92
CA ARG A 114 1.67 -19.51 7.34
C ARG A 114 1.02 -18.17 7.66
N PRO A 115 0.33 -18.04 8.80
CA PRO A 115 -0.16 -16.76 9.32
C PRO A 115 0.93 -15.69 9.38
N LEU A 116 0.52 -14.44 9.33
CA LEU A 116 1.37 -13.23 9.27
C LEU A 116 2.23 -13.12 8.00
N ARG A 117 2.02 -13.97 6.99
CA ARG A 117 2.55 -13.77 5.64
C ARG A 117 1.55 -12.98 4.80
N ALA A 118 2.07 -12.02 4.06
CA ALA A 118 1.26 -11.15 3.21
C ALA A 118 1.88 -11.02 1.82
N VAL A 119 1.04 -11.08 0.79
CA VAL A 119 1.41 -10.73 -0.58
C VAL A 119 0.52 -9.61 -1.09
N TRP A 120 1.14 -8.50 -1.47
CA TRP A 120 0.49 -7.37 -2.13
C TRP A 120 0.46 -7.55 -3.63
N ILE A 121 -0.72 -7.33 -4.21
CA ILE A 121 -0.92 -7.34 -5.65
C ILE A 121 -1.70 -6.09 -6.05
N PHE A 122 -1.30 -5.47 -7.17
CA PHE A 122 -1.99 -4.36 -7.82
C PHE A 122 -2.58 -4.85 -9.15
N PRO A 123 -3.81 -5.41 -9.14
CA PRO A 123 -4.33 -6.15 -10.29
C PRO A 123 -4.58 -5.30 -11.54
N SER A 124 -4.70 -3.98 -11.42
CA SER A 124 -4.81 -3.07 -12.57
C SER A 124 -3.57 -3.06 -13.47
N GLY A 125 -2.44 -3.57 -12.94
CA GLY A 125 -1.19 -3.68 -13.69
C GLY A 125 -0.45 -2.37 -13.96
N GLY A 126 -0.96 -1.22 -13.53
CA GLY A 126 -0.34 0.10 -13.70
C GLY A 126 -1.09 1.16 -12.92
N HIS A 127 -0.52 2.36 -12.84
CA HIS A 127 -1.16 3.49 -12.18
C HIS A 127 -2.43 3.90 -12.93
N ARG A 128 -3.52 4.06 -12.18
CA ARG A 128 -4.80 4.56 -12.68
C ARG A 128 -5.42 5.52 -11.67
N PRO A 129 -5.98 6.65 -12.12
CA PRO A 129 -6.72 7.56 -11.25
C PRO A 129 -7.83 6.81 -10.49
N ALA A 130 -7.96 7.08 -9.19
CA ALA A 130 -8.90 6.36 -8.32
C ALA A 130 -10.39 6.56 -8.69
N HIS A 131 -10.73 7.62 -9.45
CA HIS A 131 -12.09 7.90 -9.91
C HIS A 131 -12.51 7.15 -11.18
N LEU A 132 -11.56 6.56 -11.91
CA LEU A 132 -11.89 5.83 -13.14
C LEU A 132 -12.46 4.45 -12.82
N ARG A 133 -13.61 4.12 -13.45
CA ARG A 133 -14.31 2.84 -13.33
C ARG A 133 -14.54 2.22 -14.71
N PRO A 134 -14.52 0.88 -14.81
CA PRO A 134 -14.09 -0.09 -13.79
C PRO A 134 -12.59 0.03 -13.49
N LEU A 135 -12.11 -0.50 -12.34
CA LEU A 135 -10.69 -0.48 -12.00
C LEU A 135 -9.85 -1.34 -12.95
N GLY A 136 -10.48 -2.30 -13.64
CA GLY A 136 -9.86 -3.14 -14.66
C GLY A 136 -8.91 -4.17 -14.09
N PHE A 137 -9.32 -4.86 -13.04
CA PHE A 137 -8.52 -5.88 -12.39
C PHE A 137 -8.28 -7.08 -13.28
N GLN A 138 -7.03 -7.48 -13.43
CA GLN A 138 -6.59 -8.57 -14.29
C GLN A 138 -6.61 -9.91 -13.53
N ALA A 139 -6.50 -11.00 -14.29
CA ALA A 139 -6.58 -12.38 -13.79
C ALA A 139 -5.45 -12.80 -12.82
N GLY A 140 -4.44 -11.96 -12.60
CA GLY A 140 -3.31 -12.28 -11.72
C GLY A 140 -3.73 -12.60 -10.28
N VAL A 141 -4.70 -11.85 -9.74
CA VAL A 141 -5.23 -12.11 -8.39
C VAL A 141 -5.95 -13.47 -8.33
N ARG A 142 -6.72 -13.84 -9.36
CA ARG A 142 -7.40 -15.16 -9.44
C ARG A 142 -6.40 -16.30 -9.47
N LEU A 143 -5.30 -16.14 -10.23
CA LEU A 143 -4.27 -17.17 -10.29
C LEU A 143 -3.56 -17.31 -8.94
N LEU A 144 -3.20 -16.20 -8.29
CA LEU A 144 -2.55 -16.22 -6.98
C LEU A 144 -3.43 -16.89 -5.93
N THR A 145 -4.72 -16.57 -5.88
CA THR A 145 -5.69 -17.19 -4.96
C THR A 145 -5.83 -18.70 -5.19
N ARG A 146 -5.86 -19.14 -6.46
CA ARG A 146 -5.89 -20.58 -6.77
C ARG A 146 -4.62 -21.32 -6.33
N LEU A 147 -3.47 -20.66 -6.38
CA LEU A 147 -2.19 -21.23 -5.96
C LEU A 147 -1.99 -21.23 -4.44
N ALA A 148 -2.69 -20.35 -3.71
CA ALA A 148 -2.65 -20.22 -2.26
C ALA A 148 -4.08 -20.19 -1.68
N PRO A 149 -4.82 -21.33 -1.73
CA PRO A 149 -6.25 -21.38 -1.36
C PRO A 149 -6.50 -21.08 0.12
N GLU A 150 -5.51 -21.27 0.99
CA GLU A 150 -5.61 -20.97 2.42
C GLU A 150 -5.48 -19.48 2.73
N ALA A 151 -5.01 -18.66 1.77
CA ALA A 151 -4.87 -17.24 1.97
C ALA A 151 -6.22 -16.51 1.90
N ALA A 152 -6.47 -15.59 2.85
CA ALA A 152 -7.60 -14.68 2.76
C ALA A 152 -7.30 -13.55 1.78
N VAL A 153 -8.27 -13.18 0.94
CA VAL A 153 -8.14 -12.05 0.02
C VAL A 153 -8.77 -10.81 0.66
N LEU A 154 -7.95 -9.80 0.94
CA LEU A 154 -8.37 -8.52 1.50
C LEU A 154 -8.36 -7.46 0.40
N PRO A 155 -9.51 -6.87 0.05
CA PRO A 155 -9.57 -5.74 -0.87
C PRO A 155 -9.01 -4.49 -0.16
N VAL A 156 -8.20 -3.70 -0.87
CA VAL A 156 -7.60 -2.48 -0.34
C VAL A 156 -7.87 -1.33 -1.28
N ALA A 157 -8.58 -0.31 -0.81
CA ALA A 157 -8.80 0.93 -1.54
C ALA A 157 -7.77 1.97 -1.13
N ILE A 158 -7.12 2.60 -2.10
CA ILE A 158 -6.13 3.67 -1.89
C ILE A 158 -6.56 4.91 -2.67
N GLN A 159 -6.55 6.07 -2.00
CA GLN A 159 -6.83 7.36 -2.61
C GLN A 159 -5.96 8.45 -1.98
N TYR A 160 -5.55 9.41 -2.80
CA TYR A 160 -4.86 10.61 -2.35
C TYR A 160 -5.75 11.82 -2.58
N ALA A 161 -5.88 12.65 -1.55
CA ALA A 161 -6.69 13.85 -1.63
C ALA A 161 -5.98 15.04 -0.99
N PHE A 162 -6.09 16.19 -1.65
CA PHE A 162 -5.74 17.47 -1.06
C PHE A 162 -6.91 17.95 -0.20
N ALA A 163 -6.63 18.47 0.97
CA ALA A 163 -7.59 19.14 1.84
C ALA A 163 -7.11 20.57 2.11
N GLU A 164 -6.94 20.95 3.37
CA GLU A 164 -6.55 22.30 3.76
C GLU A 164 -5.04 22.57 3.58
N ASN A 165 -4.22 21.53 3.44
CA ASN A 165 -2.77 21.64 3.37
C ASN A 165 -2.22 21.50 1.94
N GLN A 166 -0.98 21.94 1.74
CA GLN A 166 -0.31 21.90 0.42
C GLN A 166 0.07 20.48 -0.03
N ALA A 167 0.17 19.51 0.89
CA ALA A 167 0.45 18.13 0.60
C ALA A 167 -0.85 17.31 0.60
N PRO A 168 -0.97 16.28 -0.25
CA PRO A 168 -2.11 15.38 -0.18
C PRO A 168 -2.03 14.48 1.04
N ALA A 169 -3.18 14.09 1.60
CA ALA A 169 -3.28 12.98 2.52
C ALA A 169 -3.50 11.67 1.75
N ALA A 170 -2.96 10.56 2.26
CA ALA A 170 -3.28 9.22 1.77
C ALA A 170 -4.38 8.60 2.63
N TRP A 171 -5.38 8.04 1.98
CA TRP A 171 -6.51 7.35 2.59
C TRP A 171 -6.51 5.91 2.13
N VAL A 172 -6.59 4.98 3.09
CA VAL A 172 -6.55 3.54 2.83
C VAL A 172 -7.72 2.87 3.55
N ASP A 173 -8.52 2.11 2.82
CA ASP A 173 -9.59 1.30 3.38
C ASP A 173 -9.29 -0.18 3.13
N ILE A 174 -9.08 -0.96 4.19
CA ILE A 174 -8.87 -2.39 4.12
C ILE A 174 -10.20 -3.08 4.42
N GLY A 175 -10.79 -3.70 3.42
CA GLY A 175 -12.07 -4.40 3.54
C GLY A 175 -11.96 -5.76 4.24
N ALA A 176 -13.11 -6.35 4.56
CA ALA A 176 -13.21 -7.71 5.04
C ALA A 176 -12.75 -8.72 3.96
N PRO A 177 -12.39 -9.96 4.34
CA PRO A 177 -12.10 -11.01 3.36
C PRO A 177 -13.25 -11.22 2.39
N VAL A 178 -12.93 -11.34 1.10
CA VAL A 178 -13.91 -11.57 0.03
C VAL A 178 -13.50 -12.73 -0.88
N LEU A 179 -14.44 -13.23 -1.66
CA LEU A 179 -14.12 -14.12 -2.77
C LEU A 179 -13.39 -13.35 -3.88
N VAL A 180 -12.62 -14.04 -4.68
CA VAL A 180 -11.75 -13.40 -5.69
C VAL A 180 -12.53 -12.64 -6.76
N GLU A 181 -13.74 -13.07 -7.09
CA GLU A 181 -14.67 -12.41 -8.00
C GLU A 181 -15.19 -11.06 -7.47
N ASP A 182 -15.27 -10.92 -6.15
CA ASP A 182 -15.80 -9.72 -5.48
C ASP A 182 -14.71 -8.69 -5.15
N VAL A 183 -13.44 -8.97 -5.46
CA VAL A 183 -12.31 -8.10 -5.06
C VAL A 183 -12.44 -6.71 -5.67
N GLU A 184 -12.71 -6.59 -6.98
CA GLU A 184 -12.82 -5.30 -7.65
C GLU A 184 -14.01 -4.49 -7.13
N PRO A 185 -15.24 -5.04 -7.05
CA PRO A 185 -16.38 -4.35 -6.43
C PRO A 185 -16.14 -3.93 -4.98
N ALA A 186 -15.43 -4.75 -4.19
CA ALA A 186 -15.12 -4.43 -2.80
C ALA A 186 -14.12 -3.27 -2.70
N VAL A 187 -13.12 -3.18 -3.58
CA VAL A 187 -12.21 -2.03 -3.66
C VAL A 187 -12.97 -0.77 -4.07
N GLU A 188 -13.89 -0.87 -5.04
CA GLU A 188 -14.74 0.26 -5.45
C GLU A 188 -15.63 0.77 -4.29
N THR A 189 -16.17 -0.17 -3.49
CA THR A 189 -16.91 0.17 -2.27
C THR A 189 -16.02 0.89 -1.26
N GLY A 190 -14.78 0.45 -1.08
CA GLY A 190 -13.79 1.11 -0.23
C GLY A 190 -13.48 2.53 -0.68
N LEU A 191 -13.31 2.75 -1.99
CA LEU A 191 -13.12 4.08 -2.57
C LEU A 191 -14.33 4.99 -2.31
N ALA A 192 -15.55 4.48 -2.47
CA ALA A 192 -16.77 5.24 -2.15
C ALA A 192 -16.86 5.61 -0.65
N ARG A 193 -16.37 4.76 0.26
CA ARG A 193 -16.26 5.12 1.68
C ARG A 193 -15.25 6.24 1.91
N ILE A 194 -14.10 6.21 1.26
CA ILE A 194 -13.12 7.29 1.31
C ILE A 194 -13.74 8.60 0.81
N ASP A 195 -14.41 8.59 -0.34
CA ASP A 195 -15.09 9.77 -0.89
C ASP A 195 -16.12 10.34 0.10
N SER A 196 -16.87 9.49 0.79
CA SER A 196 -17.84 9.92 1.81
C SER A 196 -17.19 10.66 2.98
N VAL A 197 -15.99 10.27 3.37
CA VAL A 197 -15.23 10.96 4.43
C VAL A 197 -14.70 12.31 3.94
N LEU A 198 -14.20 12.36 2.72
CA LEU A 198 -13.65 13.58 2.13
C LEU A 198 -14.71 14.68 1.95
N ILE A 199 -15.99 14.32 1.81
CA ILE A 199 -17.12 15.26 1.79
C ILE A 199 -17.77 15.50 3.16
N GLY A 200 -17.10 15.15 4.27
CA GLY A 200 -17.50 15.50 5.64
C GLY A 200 -18.49 14.55 6.30
N LYS A 201 -18.69 13.34 5.79
CA LYS A 201 -19.47 12.30 6.48
C LYS A 201 -18.57 11.51 7.44
N ALA A 202 -19.07 11.16 8.62
CA ALA A 202 -18.34 10.57 9.74
C ALA A 202 -17.27 9.54 9.37
N SER A 203 -16.12 9.58 10.06
CA SER A 203 -14.90 8.86 9.73
C SER A 203 -14.64 7.67 10.63
N ALA A 204 -14.41 6.49 10.03
CA ALA A 204 -13.83 5.31 10.69
C ALA A 204 -12.31 5.19 10.45
N PHE A 205 -11.67 6.23 9.92
CA PHE A 205 -10.26 6.23 9.58
C PHE A 205 -9.39 6.71 10.73
N ALA A 206 -8.42 5.89 11.14
CA ALA A 206 -7.44 6.23 12.15
C ALA A 206 -6.15 6.75 11.51
N LEU A 207 -5.50 7.71 12.15
CA LEU A 207 -4.22 8.25 11.70
C LEU A 207 -3.09 7.22 11.93
N LEU A 208 -2.50 6.73 10.86
CA LEU A 208 -1.36 5.79 10.89
C LEU A 208 0.00 6.51 10.89
N VAL A 209 0.15 7.52 10.04
CA VAL A 209 1.37 8.34 9.94
C VAL A 209 0.98 9.80 10.03
N GLN A 210 1.50 10.46 11.07
CA GLN A 210 1.29 11.89 11.26
C GLN A 210 2.26 12.70 10.42
N ALA A 211 1.75 13.71 9.72
CA ALA A 211 2.58 14.66 9.00
C ALA A 211 3.56 15.38 9.95
N LYS A 212 4.78 15.54 9.51
CA LYS A 212 5.68 16.53 10.12
C LYS A 212 5.33 17.89 9.55
N LYS A 213 4.50 18.65 10.26
CA LYS A 213 4.06 20.00 9.86
C LYS A 213 5.28 20.85 9.50
N ARG A 214 5.46 21.13 8.22
CA ARG A 214 6.17 22.33 7.79
C ARG A 214 5.16 23.46 7.94
N ARG A 215 5.28 24.25 9.00
CA ARG A 215 4.48 25.48 9.10
C ARG A 215 4.87 26.36 7.92
N PRO A 216 3.93 26.83 7.10
CA PRO A 216 4.21 27.74 5.98
C PRO A 216 4.95 29.01 6.44
N ASP A 217 4.69 29.43 7.69
CA ASP A 217 5.29 30.57 8.40
C ASP A 217 6.76 30.37 8.81
N GLN A 218 7.31 29.16 8.73
CA GLN A 218 8.71 28.84 9.06
C GLN A 218 9.61 28.63 7.84
N GLY A 219 9.10 28.87 6.61
CA GLY A 219 9.88 28.83 5.38
C GLY A 219 10.92 29.97 5.32
N LEU A 220 11.89 29.80 4.40
CA LEU A 220 12.94 30.80 4.17
C LEU A 220 12.34 32.22 3.93
N GLY A 221 11.22 32.31 3.24
CA GLY A 221 10.49 33.55 2.96
C GLY A 221 9.95 34.22 4.23
N ALA A 222 9.42 33.45 5.19
CA ALA A 222 8.94 34.02 6.46
C ALA A 222 10.10 34.53 7.33
N ARG A 223 11.24 33.82 7.30
CA ARG A 223 12.47 34.30 8.01
C ARG A 223 13.07 35.56 7.37
N VAL A 224 13.00 35.66 6.05
CA VAL A 224 13.42 36.85 5.30
C VAL A 224 12.49 38.04 5.60
N LEU A 225 11.17 37.80 5.54
CA LEU A 225 10.18 38.84 5.86
C LEU A 225 10.24 39.32 7.32
N ALA A 226 10.49 38.40 8.26
CA ALA A 226 10.70 38.79 9.66
C ALA A 226 11.95 39.66 9.87
N ARG A 227 13.02 39.39 9.10
CA ARG A 227 14.25 40.23 9.14
C ARG A 227 14.12 41.59 8.44
N LEU A 228 13.19 41.72 7.49
CA LEU A 228 12.94 42.99 6.79
C LEU A 228 11.93 43.89 7.52
N ARG A 229 11.28 43.41 8.56
CA ARG A 229 10.29 44.13 9.38
C ARG A 229 10.85 44.58 10.74
N GLY A 230 12.05 44.20 11.08
CA GLY A 230 12.79 44.67 12.25
C GLY A 230 14.01 45.53 11.84
#